data_669dbfcb65c76db3345ff7acc719892d
#
_entry.id   669dbfcb65c76db3345ff7acc719892d
#
_cell.length_a   1.000
_cell.length_b   1.000
_cell.length_c   1.000
_cell.angle_alpha   90.00
_cell.angle_beta   90.00
_cell.angle_gamma   90.00
#
_symmetry.space_group_name_H-M   'P 1'
#
loop_
_entity.id
_entity.type
_entity.pdbx_description
1 polymer ?
#
loop_
_entity_poly.entity_id
_entity_poly.type
_entity_poly.pdbx_seq_one_letter_code
_entity_poly.pdbx_strand_id
1 'polypeptide(L)'
;MITVLPSGRSAEVERIVTWDGDLSEARAPLSVSLVLNRELDISRGDLLVSAQTPATIARRIMAALVWMDQRPLDCSRRYLLKHTSQTVPAFVAAIDHRTDIGTLTHEPAETLEMNGIGVATLNLLRPIAFDPYGQTRSTGAFILIDPETNATVAAGMIHSAHRSPTAPEAANPLATGPVTAEERAAHWGHRGGLLELSGRRELINQIERSLLQAGAVTTRIDTAHEIFKSRPGLLESLVNLKIEAGVLALIVVASDSDKLIARANNHQIALQVKDPLLAISAINKLLARAGILPAANKGGAE
;
A
#
# COMPACT_ATOMS: atom_id res chain seq x y z
N MET A 1 4.66 -31.07 -3.14
CA MET A 1 4.22 -30.13 -2.07
C MET A 1 3.91 -28.77 -2.67
N ILE A 2 2.76 -28.18 -2.34
CA ILE A 2 2.32 -26.84 -2.75
C ILE A 2 2.12 -25.97 -1.51
N THR A 3 2.21 -24.65 -1.70
CA THR A 3 1.86 -23.64 -0.71
C THR A 3 0.77 -22.74 -1.27
N VAL A 4 -0.25 -22.46 -0.46
CA VAL A 4 -1.37 -21.58 -0.80
C VAL A 4 -1.03 -20.16 -0.36
N LEU A 5 -1.03 -19.19 -1.27
CA LEU A 5 -0.79 -17.79 -0.97
C LEU A 5 -2.10 -16.97 -1.08
N PRO A 6 -2.34 -16.01 -0.18
CA PRO A 6 -1.40 -15.47 0.82
C PRO A 6 -1.37 -16.21 2.16
N SER A 7 -2.15 -17.27 2.39
CA SER A 7 -2.30 -17.91 3.71
C SER A 7 -1.01 -18.61 4.24
N GLY A 8 -0.10 -18.99 3.34
CA GLY A 8 1.13 -19.72 3.68
C GLY A 8 0.92 -21.18 4.05
N ARG A 9 -0.30 -21.72 4.00
CA ARG A 9 -0.59 -23.12 4.30
C ARG A 9 -0.09 -24.03 3.19
N SER A 10 0.48 -25.19 3.52
CA SER A 10 1.05 -26.12 2.53
C SER A 10 0.36 -27.49 2.62
N ALA A 11 0.29 -28.19 1.50
CA ALA A 11 -0.17 -29.57 1.40
C ALA A 11 0.55 -30.30 0.27
N GLU A 12 0.43 -31.63 0.24
CA GLU A 12 0.89 -32.44 -0.87
C GLU A 12 -0.26 -32.69 -1.86
N VAL A 13 0.07 -32.63 -3.14
CA VAL A 13 -0.85 -33.02 -4.20
C VAL A 13 -0.79 -34.54 -4.33
N GLU A 14 -1.87 -35.22 -4.03
CA GLU A 14 -2.00 -36.66 -4.18
C GLU A 14 -2.40 -37.07 -5.61
N ARG A 15 -3.31 -36.31 -6.23
CA ARG A 15 -3.81 -36.60 -7.56
C ARG A 15 -4.07 -35.30 -8.34
N ILE A 16 -3.85 -35.38 -9.64
CA ILE A 16 -4.24 -34.37 -10.62
C ILE A 16 -5.33 -34.96 -11.47
N VAL A 17 -6.55 -34.44 -11.38
CA VAL A 17 -7.74 -35.02 -11.97
C VAL A 17 -8.23 -34.14 -13.09
N THR A 18 -8.55 -34.75 -14.23
CA THR A 18 -9.25 -34.11 -15.37
C THR A 18 -10.54 -34.87 -15.70
N TRP A 19 -11.31 -34.37 -16.65
CA TRP A 19 -12.48 -35.06 -17.14
C TRP A 19 -12.14 -36.46 -17.72
N ASP A 20 -10.97 -36.58 -18.37
CA ASP A 20 -10.54 -37.81 -19.02
C ASP A 20 -9.78 -38.77 -18.08
N GLY A 21 -9.66 -38.43 -16.83
CA GLY A 21 -9.00 -39.22 -15.81
C GLY A 21 -7.84 -38.49 -15.10
N ASP A 22 -7.05 -39.26 -14.37
CA ASP A 22 -5.91 -38.78 -13.60
C ASP A 22 -4.69 -38.57 -14.47
N LEU A 23 -3.96 -37.50 -14.21
CA LEU A 23 -2.70 -37.17 -14.87
C LEU A 23 -1.54 -37.28 -13.89
N SER A 24 -0.39 -37.73 -14.40
CA SER A 24 0.86 -37.67 -13.64
C SER A 24 1.49 -36.27 -13.61
N GLU A 25 1.18 -35.45 -14.63
CA GLU A 25 1.67 -34.08 -14.77
C GLU A 25 0.62 -33.22 -15.51
N ALA A 26 0.51 -31.95 -15.10
CA ALA A 26 -0.30 -30.95 -15.80
C ALA A 26 0.51 -29.71 -16.08
N ARG A 27 0.28 -29.10 -17.25
CA ARG A 27 0.95 -27.87 -17.71
C ARG A 27 -0.08 -26.83 -18.14
N ALA A 28 0.31 -25.57 -18.02
CA ALA A 28 -0.50 -24.48 -18.56
C ALA A 28 -0.72 -24.64 -20.09
N PRO A 29 -1.91 -24.34 -20.57
CA PRO A 29 -3.06 -23.70 -19.93
C PRO A 29 -4.13 -24.69 -19.42
N LEU A 30 -3.79 -25.91 -19.13
CA LEU A 30 -4.75 -26.96 -18.75
C LEU A 30 -5.44 -26.64 -17.41
N SER A 31 -6.76 -26.76 -17.40
CA SER A 31 -7.56 -26.70 -16.17
C SER A 31 -7.64 -28.08 -15.54
N VAL A 32 -7.30 -28.18 -14.27
CA VAL A 32 -7.27 -29.45 -13.51
C VAL A 32 -7.89 -29.29 -12.15
N SER A 33 -8.33 -30.40 -11.55
CA SER A 33 -8.69 -30.51 -10.16
C SER A 33 -7.53 -31.15 -9.39
N LEU A 34 -7.12 -30.53 -8.30
CA LEU A 34 -6.08 -31.08 -7.42
C LEU A 34 -6.71 -31.73 -6.19
N VAL A 35 -6.35 -32.98 -5.91
CA VAL A 35 -6.69 -33.65 -4.66
C VAL A 35 -5.47 -33.51 -3.74
N LEU A 36 -5.71 -33.01 -2.52
CA LEU A 36 -4.67 -32.75 -1.54
C LEU A 36 -4.75 -33.77 -0.40
N ASN A 37 -3.61 -34.06 0.22
CA ASN A 37 -3.50 -35.00 1.35
C ASN A 37 -4.17 -34.50 2.66
N ARG A 38 -4.66 -33.27 2.67
CA ARG A 38 -5.40 -32.68 3.79
C ARG A 38 -6.31 -31.56 3.30
N GLU A 39 -7.35 -31.28 4.06
CA GLU A 39 -8.24 -30.15 3.79
C GLU A 39 -7.53 -28.82 4.01
N LEU A 40 -7.60 -27.94 3.02
CA LEU A 40 -7.16 -26.56 3.07
C LEU A 40 -8.31 -25.67 2.59
N ASP A 41 -8.49 -24.55 3.28
CA ASP A 41 -9.36 -23.48 2.81
C ASP A 41 -8.64 -22.73 1.68
N ILE A 42 -9.08 -22.99 0.47
CA ILE A 42 -8.55 -22.41 -0.76
C ILE A 42 -9.69 -21.72 -1.48
N SER A 43 -9.55 -20.44 -1.69
CA SER A 43 -10.58 -19.60 -2.31
C SER A 43 -10.16 -19.08 -3.67
N ARG A 44 -11.15 -18.64 -4.46
CA ARG A 44 -10.88 -17.96 -5.73
C ARG A 44 -10.03 -16.71 -5.49
N GLY A 45 -8.90 -16.64 -6.18
CA GLY A 45 -7.91 -15.57 -6.04
C GLY A 45 -6.65 -16.01 -5.32
N ASP A 46 -6.67 -17.16 -4.64
CA ASP A 46 -5.46 -17.73 -4.05
C ASP A 46 -4.52 -18.25 -5.15
N LEU A 47 -3.23 -18.14 -4.88
CA LEU A 47 -2.18 -18.65 -5.77
C LEU A 47 -1.54 -19.88 -5.14
N LEU A 48 -1.55 -20.99 -5.88
CA LEU A 48 -0.85 -22.20 -5.51
C LEU A 48 0.54 -22.18 -6.11
N VAL A 49 1.55 -22.23 -5.27
CA VAL A 49 2.95 -22.18 -5.69
C VAL A 49 3.73 -23.39 -5.20
N SER A 50 4.85 -23.68 -5.87
CA SER A 50 5.82 -24.63 -5.34
C SER A 50 6.40 -24.12 -4.02
N ALA A 51 6.57 -25.00 -3.04
CA ALA A 51 7.23 -24.64 -1.78
C ALA A 51 8.68 -24.14 -1.97
N GLN A 52 9.31 -24.49 -3.10
CA GLN A 52 10.70 -24.13 -3.43
C GLN A 52 10.82 -22.75 -4.11
N THR A 53 9.74 -22.25 -4.74
CA THR A 53 9.74 -20.99 -5.48
C THR A 53 8.53 -20.16 -5.06
N PRO A 54 8.56 -19.53 -3.87
CA PRO A 54 7.44 -18.72 -3.39
C PRO A 54 7.32 -17.44 -4.21
N ALA A 55 6.09 -17.08 -4.60
CA ALA A 55 5.79 -15.78 -5.19
C ALA A 55 5.89 -14.67 -4.13
N THR A 56 6.07 -13.44 -4.58
CA THR A 56 6.12 -12.26 -3.72
C THR A 56 4.72 -11.90 -3.23
N ILE A 57 4.55 -11.63 -1.94
CA ILE A 57 3.30 -11.12 -1.37
C ILE A 57 3.51 -9.66 -0.95
N ALA A 58 2.68 -8.74 -1.45
CA ALA A 58 2.76 -7.35 -1.04
C ALA A 58 1.40 -6.63 -1.11
N ARG A 59 1.27 -5.56 -0.30
CA ARG A 59 0.18 -4.56 -0.37
C ARG A 59 0.61 -3.29 -1.10
N ARG A 60 1.90 -3.10 -1.30
CA ARG A 60 2.45 -1.94 -1.99
C ARG A 60 3.34 -2.43 -3.12
N ILE A 61 3.02 -2.03 -4.33
CA ILE A 61 3.72 -2.48 -5.53
C ILE A 61 4.18 -1.29 -6.36
N MET A 62 5.28 -1.45 -7.05
CA MET A 62 5.75 -0.56 -8.10
C MET A 62 5.47 -1.21 -9.45
N ALA A 63 4.82 -0.49 -10.34
CA ALA A 63 4.40 -1.01 -11.63
C ALA A 63 4.49 0.04 -12.74
N ALA A 64 4.82 -0.40 -13.95
CA ALA A 64 4.57 0.40 -15.13
C ALA A 64 3.06 0.39 -15.42
N LEU A 65 2.52 1.56 -15.76
CA LEU A 65 1.13 1.79 -16.12
C LEU A 65 1.04 2.34 -17.54
N VAL A 66 0.06 1.87 -18.29
CA VAL A 66 -0.43 2.50 -19.51
C VAL A 66 -1.83 3.00 -19.20
N TRP A 67 -2.02 4.33 -19.19
CA TRP A 67 -3.30 4.95 -18.90
C TRP A 67 -4.17 5.00 -20.14
N MET A 68 -5.45 4.58 -20.05
CA MET A 68 -6.34 4.40 -21.20
C MET A 68 -7.64 5.21 -21.10
N ASP A 69 -7.94 5.85 -19.97
CA ASP A 69 -9.13 6.70 -19.83
C ASP A 69 -8.85 8.10 -20.42
N GLN A 70 -9.91 8.73 -20.97
CA GLN A 70 -9.84 10.11 -21.44
C GLN A 70 -9.61 11.12 -20.30
N ARG A 71 -10.10 10.80 -19.09
CA ARG A 71 -9.82 11.58 -17.89
C ARG A 71 -8.40 11.25 -17.41
N PRO A 72 -7.60 12.25 -17.06
CA PRO A 72 -6.29 12.03 -16.47
C PRO A 72 -6.37 11.13 -15.23
N LEU A 73 -5.28 10.40 -14.94
CA LEU A 73 -5.16 9.62 -13.73
C LEU A 73 -5.26 10.52 -12.51
N ASP A 74 -6.19 10.21 -11.62
CA ASP A 74 -6.41 10.92 -10.36
C ASP A 74 -5.93 10.05 -9.19
N CYS A 75 -4.83 10.45 -8.55
CA CYS A 75 -4.25 9.76 -7.40
C CYS A 75 -5.15 9.81 -6.15
N SER A 76 -6.14 10.70 -6.09
CA SER A 76 -7.09 10.79 -4.98
C SER A 76 -8.22 9.75 -5.08
N ARG A 77 -8.43 9.17 -6.26
CA ARG A 77 -9.50 8.20 -6.52
C ARG A 77 -9.10 6.79 -6.15
N ARG A 78 -10.10 6.02 -5.76
CA ARG A 78 -9.99 4.57 -5.60
C ARG A 78 -10.27 3.89 -6.93
N TYR A 79 -9.43 2.92 -7.27
CA TYR A 79 -9.59 2.02 -8.41
C TYR A 79 -9.77 0.58 -7.92
N LEU A 80 -10.23 -0.32 -8.78
CA LEU A 80 -10.20 -1.76 -8.56
C LEU A 80 -9.05 -2.34 -9.38
N LEU A 81 -8.07 -2.90 -8.70
CA LEU A 81 -6.98 -3.65 -9.34
C LEU A 81 -7.44 -5.09 -9.52
N LYS A 82 -7.55 -5.53 -10.77
CA LYS A 82 -7.82 -6.93 -11.13
C LYS A 82 -6.53 -7.62 -11.54
N HIS A 83 -6.12 -8.57 -10.73
CA HIS A 83 -4.92 -9.36 -10.91
C HIS A 83 -5.29 -10.84 -10.92
N THR A 84 -4.98 -11.54 -12.00
CA THR A 84 -5.43 -12.92 -12.21
C THR A 84 -6.95 -13.08 -11.97
N SER A 85 -7.36 -13.91 -11.02
CA SER A 85 -8.75 -14.12 -10.60
C SER A 85 -9.18 -13.25 -9.40
N GLN A 86 -8.26 -12.42 -8.86
CA GLN A 86 -8.49 -11.57 -7.69
C GLN A 86 -8.78 -10.13 -8.09
N THR A 87 -9.71 -9.48 -7.38
CA THR A 87 -9.96 -8.04 -7.49
C THR A 87 -9.81 -7.40 -6.13
N VAL A 88 -8.96 -6.39 -6.03
CA VAL A 88 -8.68 -5.66 -4.78
C VAL A 88 -8.79 -4.16 -5.01
N PRO A 89 -9.35 -3.41 -4.06
CA PRO A 89 -9.31 -1.95 -4.12
C PRO A 89 -7.87 -1.45 -4.01
N ALA A 90 -7.52 -0.46 -4.82
CA ALA A 90 -6.19 0.10 -4.94
C ALA A 90 -6.24 1.63 -5.06
N PHE A 91 -5.16 2.28 -4.65
CA PHE A 91 -4.90 3.70 -4.84
C PHE A 91 -3.54 3.86 -5.50
N VAL A 92 -3.43 4.82 -6.42
CA VAL A 92 -2.13 5.26 -6.93
C VAL A 92 -1.54 6.22 -5.90
N ALA A 93 -0.52 5.77 -5.18
CA ALA A 93 0.08 6.56 -4.10
C ALA A 93 1.00 7.66 -4.63
N ALA A 94 1.69 7.41 -5.74
CA ALA A 94 2.57 8.34 -6.42
C ALA A 94 2.81 7.89 -7.86
N ILE A 95 3.09 8.84 -8.74
CA ILE A 95 3.68 8.60 -10.05
C ILE A 95 5.15 8.93 -9.93
N ASP A 96 6.01 7.93 -10.14
CA ASP A 96 7.46 8.10 -10.01
C ASP A 96 8.01 8.89 -11.19
N HIS A 97 7.54 8.57 -12.40
CA HIS A 97 7.84 9.31 -13.62
C HIS A 97 6.87 8.94 -14.75
N ARG A 98 6.76 9.81 -15.72
CA ARG A 98 6.18 9.56 -17.05
C ARG A 98 7.30 9.22 -18.02
N THR A 99 7.07 8.31 -18.96
CA THR A 99 7.97 8.01 -20.06
C THR A 99 7.50 8.74 -21.31
N ASP A 100 8.33 9.60 -21.87
CA ASP A 100 8.10 10.18 -23.21
C ASP A 100 8.35 9.10 -24.26
N ILE A 101 7.34 8.82 -25.09
CA ILE A 101 7.40 7.73 -26.09
C ILE A 101 8.35 8.06 -27.23
N GLY A 102 8.53 9.34 -27.55
CA GLY A 102 9.37 9.77 -28.67
C GLY A 102 10.87 9.72 -28.34
N THR A 103 11.22 10.08 -27.10
CA THR A 103 12.62 10.17 -26.66
C THR A 103 13.03 9.04 -25.71
N LEU A 104 12.07 8.29 -25.19
CA LEU A 104 12.23 7.28 -24.14
C LEU A 104 12.83 7.82 -22.84
N THR A 105 12.75 9.14 -22.63
CA THR A 105 13.21 9.78 -21.40
C THR A 105 12.18 9.73 -20.29
N HIS A 106 12.64 9.77 -19.06
CA HIS A 106 11.80 9.81 -17.87
C HIS A 106 11.61 11.26 -17.42
N GLU A 107 10.35 11.67 -17.26
CA GLU A 107 9.97 13.01 -16.85
C GLU A 107 9.16 12.98 -15.56
N PRO A 108 9.37 13.94 -14.63
CA PRO A 108 8.49 14.06 -13.48
C PRO A 108 7.04 14.32 -13.93
N ALA A 109 6.10 13.64 -13.33
CA ALA A 109 4.67 13.81 -13.62
C ALA A 109 3.82 13.65 -12.35
N GLU A 110 2.75 14.41 -12.25
CA GLU A 110 1.76 14.29 -11.18
C GLU A 110 0.52 13.50 -11.62
N THR A 111 0.36 13.32 -12.93
CA THR A 111 -0.76 12.59 -13.55
C THR A 111 -0.29 11.89 -14.83
N LEU A 112 -1.10 10.95 -15.34
CA LEU A 112 -0.94 10.36 -16.66
C LEU A 112 -2.18 10.70 -17.49
N GLU A 113 -1.95 11.31 -18.64
CA GLU A 113 -2.97 11.54 -19.66
C GLU A 113 -3.29 10.26 -20.45
N MET A 114 -4.35 10.27 -21.24
CA MET A 114 -4.71 9.16 -22.12
C MET A 114 -3.52 8.74 -23.01
N ASN A 115 -3.25 7.44 -23.06
CA ASN A 115 -2.07 6.81 -23.67
C ASN A 115 -0.73 7.17 -22.99
N GLY A 116 -0.77 7.84 -21.85
CA GLY A 116 0.42 8.09 -21.04
C GLY A 116 0.99 6.80 -20.47
N ILE A 117 2.31 6.66 -20.54
CA ILE A 117 3.06 5.55 -19.95
C ILE A 117 3.89 6.13 -18.80
N GLY A 118 3.88 5.45 -17.68
CA GLY A 118 4.68 5.87 -16.53
C GLY A 118 4.88 4.74 -15.53
N VAL A 119 5.74 4.98 -14.56
CA VAL A 119 5.90 4.09 -13.40
C VAL A 119 5.21 4.72 -12.21
N ALA A 120 4.45 3.91 -11.49
CA ALA A 120 3.69 4.37 -10.35
C ALA A 120 3.78 3.37 -9.19
N THR A 121 3.66 3.90 -7.98
CA THR A 121 3.51 3.14 -6.75
C THR A 121 2.03 3.01 -6.41
N LEU A 122 1.55 1.78 -6.23
CA LEU A 122 0.17 1.48 -5.86
C LEU A 122 0.09 0.91 -4.45
N ASN A 123 -0.90 1.37 -3.68
CA ASN A 123 -1.29 0.81 -2.39
C ASN A 123 -2.56 -0.02 -2.55
N LEU A 124 -2.53 -1.27 -2.09
CA LEU A 124 -3.61 -2.23 -2.17
C LEU A 124 -4.26 -2.42 -0.80
N LEU A 125 -5.57 -2.47 -0.71
CA LEU A 125 -6.26 -2.73 0.57
C LEU A 125 -6.09 -4.16 1.09
N ARG A 126 -5.77 -5.10 0.19
CA ARG A 126 -5.40 -6.48 0.55
C ARG A 126 -4.13 -6.88 -0.19
N PRO A 127 -3.30 -7.76 0.40
CA PRO A 127 -2.11 -8.23 -0.30
C PRO A 127 -2.49 -9.07 -1.52
N ILE A 128 -1.65 -9.01 -2.54
CA ILE A 128 -1.67 -9.92 -3.68
C ILE A 128 -0.39 -10.73 -3.70
N ALA A 129 -0.48 -11.95 -4.22
CA ALA A 129 0.69 -12.80 -4.49
C ALA A 129 1.01 -12.69 -5.98
N PHE A 130 2.21 -12.30 -6.33
CA PHE A 130 2.62 -12.06 -7.71
C PHE A 130 4.09 -12.39 -7.96
N ASP A 131 4.44 -12.56 -9.22
CA ASP A 131 5.82 -12.51 -9.71
C ASP A 131 6.04 -11.20 -10.49
N PRO A 132 7.26 -10.64 -10.53
CA PRO A 132 7.56 -9.55 -11.43
C PRO A 132 7.20 -9.89 -12.88
N TYR A 133 6.64 -8.93 -13.62
CA TYR A 133 6.19 -9.14 -15.01
C TYR A 133 7.30 -9.67 -15.91
N GLY A 134 8.55 -9.26 -15.69
CA GLY A 134 9.71 -9.75 -16.43
C GLY A 134 10.02 -11.23 -16.19
N GLN A 135 9.55 -11.80 -15.07
CA GLN A 135 9.71 -13.22 -14.75
C GLN A 135 8.50 -14.04 -15.25
N THR A 136 7.29 -13.60 -14.86
CA THR A 136 6.06 -14.32 -15.22
C THR A 136 4.97 -13.32 -15.59
N ARG A 137 4.66 -13.24 -16.89
CA ARG A 137 3.67 -12.25 -17.40
C ARG A 137 2.27 -12.45 -16.82
N SER A 138 1.83 -13.69 -16.67
CA SER A 138 0.48 -14.03 -16.20
C SER A 138 0.22 -13.61 -14.76
N THR A 139 1.22 -13.69 -13.89
CA THR A 139 1.16 -13.29 -12.48
C THR A 139 1.76 -11.92 -12.21
N GLY A 140 2.36 -11.27 -13.23
CA GLY A 140 2.93 -9.93 -13.13
C GLY A 140 2.10 -8.84 -13.79
N ALA A 141 0.99 -9.19 -14.47
CA ALA A 141 0.11 -8.24 -15.13
C ALA A 141 -1.18 -7.99 -14.35
N PHE A 142 -1.72 -6.79 -14.46
CA PHE A 142 -3.02 -6.42 -13.89
C PHE A 142 -3.71 -5.35 -14.74
N ILE A 143 -4.98 -5.10 -14.46
CA ILE A 143 -5.70 -3.94 -14.97
C ILE A 143 -6.26 -3.12 -13.81
N LEU A 144 -6.40 -1.80 -14.03
CA LEU A 144 -7.18 -0.93 -13.18
C LEU A 144 -8.55 -0.68 -13.78
N ILE A 145 -9.56 -0.76 -12.93
CA ILE A 145 -10.97 -0.60 -13.30
C ILE A 145 -11.52 0.55 -12.49
N ASP A 146 -12.23 1.46 -13.13
CA ASP A 146 -13.01 2.51 -12.47
C ASP A 146 -14.24 1.86 -11.80
N PRO A 147 -14.40 1.98 -10.47
CA PRO A 147 -15.50 1.33 -9.75
C PRO A 147 -16.89 1.90 -10.06
N GLU A 148 -16.98 3.11 -10.63
CA GLU A 148 -18.24 3.75 -10.98
C GLU A 148 -18.76 3.31 -12.35
N THR A 149 -17.85 3.23 -13.32
CA THR A 149 -18.21 2.91 -14.72
C THR A 149 -17.96 1.46 -15.09
N ASN A 150 -17.19 0.71 -14.27
CA ASN A 150 -16.66 -0.60 -14.56
C ASN A 150 -15.77 -0.66 -15.83
N ALA A 151 -15.32 0.50 -16.32
CA ALA A 151 -14.41 0.57 -17.45
C ALA A 151 -12.97 0.24 -17.01
N THR A 152 -12.22 -0.43 -17.89
CA THR A 152 -10.77 -0.59 -17.71
C THR A 152 -10.10 0.74 -18.02
N VAL A 153 -9.42 1.32 -17.05
CA VAL A 153 -8.79 2.65 -17.16
C VAL A 153 -7.26 2.58 -17.27
N ALA A 154 -6.65 1.44 -16.91
CA ALA A 154 -5.21 1.23 -17.13
C ALA A 154 -4.88 -0.26 -17.25
N ALA A 155 -3.77 -0.54 -17.95
CA ALA A 155 -3.05 -1.79 -17.87
C ALA A 155 -1.75 -1.59 -17.09
N GLY A 156 -1.34 -2.58 -16.28
CA GLY A 156 -0.17 -2.49 -15.44
C GLY A 156 0.72 -3.72 -15.49
N MET A 157 2.01 -3.49 -15.32
CA MET A 157 3.05 -4.51 -15.27
C MET A 157 3.83 -4.34 -13.97
N ILE A 158 3.73 -5.30 -13.06
CA ILE A 158 4.39 -5.24 -11.75
C ILE A 158 5.88 -5.41 -11.92
N HIS A 159 6.66 -4.43 -11.47
CA HIS A 159 8.12 -4.50 -11.45
C HIS A 159 8.60 -5.18 -10.18
N SER A 160 8.06 -4.75 -9.02
CA SER A 160 8.49 -5.27 -7.71
C SER A 160 7.47 -4.94 -6.64
N ALA A 161 7.59 -5.62 -5.49
CA ALA A 161 7.07 -5.06 -4.25
C ALA A 161 7.77 -3.72 -3.99
N HIS A 162 7.00 -2.69 -3.67
CA HIS A 162 7.60 -1.44 -3.22
C HIS A 162 8.16 -1.66 -1.81
N ARG A 163 9.44 -2.00 -1.73
CA ARG A 163 10.16 -2.05 -0.46
C ARG A 163 10.50 -0.61 -0.09
N SER A 164 9.99 -0.14 1.03
CA SER A 164 10.58 1.03 1.68
C SER A 164 12.07 0.70 1.92
N PRO A 165 13.01 1.58 1.65
CA PRO A 165 14.45 1.30 1.85
C PRO A 165 14.81 0.84 3.27
N THR A 166 13.88 0.96 4.20
CA THR A 166 13.98 0.58 5.62
C THR A 166 13.06 -0.57 6.00
N ALA A 167 12.41 -1.28 5.04
CA ALA A 167 11.58 -2.41 5.38
C ALA A 167 12.45 -3.64 5.65
N PRO A 168 12.46 -4.18 6.88
CA PRO A 168 13.04 -5.48 7.17
C PRO A 168 12.31 -6.58 6.36
N GLU A 169 12.95 -7.72 6.20
CA GLU A 169 12.36 -8.91 5.58
C GLU A 169 10.94 -9.16 6.14
N ALA A 170 10.03 -9.58 5.26
CA ALA A 170 8.67 -9.92 5.66
C ALA A 170 8.70 -10.83 6.89
N ALA A 171 7.90 -10.50 7.91
CA ALA A 171 7.84 -11.26 9.14
C ALA A 171 7.74 -12.76 8.84
N ASN A 172 8.70 -13.54 9.34
CA ASN A 172 8.67 -14.98 9.20
C ASN A 172 7.45 -15.49 9.99
N PRO A 173 6.41 -16.06 9.33
CA PRO A 173 5.22 -16.54 10.04
C PRO A 173 5.52 -17.69 11.02
N LEU A 174 6.73 -18.27 10.95
CA LEU A 174 7.20 -19.30 11.87
C LEU A 174 8.04 -18.73 13.01
N ALA A 175 8.27 -17.42 13.08
CA ALA A 175 8.96 -16.80 14.20
C ALA A 175 8.11 -16.93 15.47
N THR A 176 8.72 -17.44 16.56
CA THR A 176 8.03 -17.67 17.84
C THR A 176 8.10 -16.49 18.79
N GLY A 177 8.79 -15.41 18.42
CA GLY A 177 8.92 -14.20 19.20
C GLY A 177 7.77 -13.19 19.01
N PRO A 178 7.67 -12.17 19.86
CA PRO A 178 6.71 -11.09 19.67
C PRO A 178 7.04 -10.31 18.39
N VAL A 179 5.98 -9.81 17.72
CA VAL A 179 6.13 -8.96 16.52
C VAL A 179 6.88 -7.68 16.88
N THR A 180 8.00 -7.41 16.20
CA THR A 180 8.85 -6.25 16.44
C THR A 180 8.26 -4.95 15.86
N ALA A 181 8.79 -3.80 16.28
CA ALA A 181 8.42 -2.50 15.71
C ALA A 181 8.82 -2.39 14.23
N GLU A 182 9.94 -3.01 13.86
CA GLU A 182 10.44 -3.06 12.49
C GLU A 182 9.52 -3.90 11.58
N GLU A 183 9.10 -5.07 12.05
CA GLU A 183 8.14 -5.92 11.33
C GLU A 183 6.80 -5.22 11.13
N ARG A 184 6.30 -4.48 12.15
CA ARG A 184 5.10 -3.65 12.01
C ARG A 184 5.30 -2.54 10.98
N ALA A 185 6.44 -1.83 11.04
CA ALA A 185 6.76 -0.76 10.11
C ALA A 185 6.86 -1.27 8.67
N ALA A 186 7.44 -2.45 8.47
CA ALA A 186 7.49 -3.13 7.17
C ALA A 186 6.10 -3.47 6.64
N HIS A 187 5.24 -4.00 7.52
CA HIS A 187 3.89 -4.41 7.16
C HIS A 187 2.98 -3.23 6.82
N TRP A 188 3.09 -2.12 7.56
CA TRP A 188 2.22 -0.95 7.38
C TRP A 188 2.81 0.11 6.45
N GLY A 189 4.10 0.00 6.07
CA GLY A 189 4.79 0.97 5.22
C GLY A 189 5.12 2.29 5.91
N HIS A 190 4.96 2.35 7.24
CA HIS A 190 5.33 3.50 8.08
C HIS A 190 5.69 3.06 9.49
N ARG A 191 6.46 3.89 10.20
CA ARG A 191 6.74 3.70 11.63
C ARG A 191 5.65 4.33 12.48
N GLY A 192 5.50 3.87 13.72
CA GLY A 192 4.74 4.57 14.72
C GLY A 192 5.35 5.96 14.99
N GLY A 193 4.51 6.92 15.28
CA GLY A 193 4.95 8.28 15.53
C GLY A 193 3.86 9.18 16.06
N LEU A 194 4.23 10.42 16.40
CA LEU A 194 3.32 11.45 16.83
C LEU A 194 3.19 12.53 15.76
N LEU A 195 1.97 12.92 15.43
CA LEU A 195 1.66 14.09 14.63
C LEU A 195 0.66 14.97 15.39
N GLU A 196 1.12 16.12 15.83
CA GLU A 196 0.28 17.16 16.43
C GLU A 196 -0.20 18.10 15.33
N LEU A 197 -1.51 18.35 15.27
CA LEU A 197 -2.15 19.23 14.30
C LEU A 197 -2.98 20.29 15.02
N SER A 198 -2.73 21.55 14.70
CA SER A 198 -3.56 22.68 15.16
C SER A 198 -4.03 23.48 13.94
N GLY A 199 -5.34 23.65 13.79
CA GLY A 199 -5.96 24.35 12.66
C GLY A 199 -7.45 24.06 12.52
N ARG A 200 -8.04 24.45 11.37
CA ARG A 200 -9.45 24.21 11.09
C ARG A 200 -9.77 22.70 11.06
N ARG A 201 -10.88 22.34 11.68
CA ARG A 201 -11.32 20.94 11.81
C ARG A 201 -11.47 20.24 10.44
N GLU A 202 -12.01 20.91 9.45
CA GLU A 202 -12.21 20.38 8.09
C GLU A 202 -10.88 20.00 7.43
N LEU A 203 -9.89 20.88 7.56
CA LEU A 203 -8.55 20.65 7.01
C LEU A 203 -7.85 19.47 7.70
N ILE A 204 -7.97 19.40 9.03
CA ILE A 204 -7.40 18.27 9.80
C ILE A 204 -8.05 16.95 9.36
N ASN A 205 -9.37 16.93 9.14
CA ASN A 205 -10.08 15.77 8.65
C ASN A 205 -9.61 15.35 7.24
N GLN A 206 -9.32 16.30 6.35
CA GLN A 206 -8.78 16.03 5.02
C GLN A 206 -7.37 15.45 5.08
N ILE A 207 -6.52 16.00 5.95
CA ILE A 207 -5.16 15.47 6.19
C ILE A 207 -5.24 14.04 6.71
N GLU A 208 -6.06 13.75 7.71
CA GLU A 208 -6.23 12.40 8.27
C GLU A 208 -6.72 11.40 7.21
N ARG A 209 -7.70 11.79 6.38
CA ARG A 209 -8.17 10.97 5.27
C ARG A 209 -7.07 10.69 4.24
N SER A 210 -6.28 11.70 3.91
CA SER A 210 -5.15 11.54 2.97
C SER A 210 -4.10 10.57 3.52
N LEU A 211 -3.76 10.66 4.81
CA LEU A 211 -2.84 9.73 5.47
C LEU A 211 -3.39 8.30 5.46
N LEU A 212 -4.68 8.14 5.75
CA LEU A 212 -5.35 6.84 5.69
C LEU A 212 -5.35 6.27 4.28
N GLN A 213 -5.62 7.09 3.25
CA GLN A 213 -5.55 6.68 1.85
C GLN A 213 -4.13 6.29 1.43
N ALA A 214 -3.11 6.97 1.99
CA ALA A 214 -1.71 6.61 1.79
C ALA A 214 -1.30 5.32 2.53
N GLY A 215 -2.23 4.67 3.24
CA GLY A 215 -1.99 3.42 3.96
C GLY A 215 -1.47 3.59 5.39
N ALA A 216 -1.45 4.82 5.93
CA ALA A 216 -1.05 5.04 7.31
C ALA A 216 -2.12 4.55 8.28
N VAL A 217 -1.68 3.80 9.30
CA VAL A 217 -2.54 3.40 10.41
C VAL A 217 -2.56 4.54 11.43
N THR A 218 -3.66 5.28 11.47
CA THR A 218 -3.79 6.47 12.31
C THR A 218 -4.73 6.23 13.49
N THR A 219 -4.48 6.91 14.60
CA THR A 219 -5.42 7.02 15.73
C THR A 219 -5.49 8.48 16.16
N ARG A 220 -6.69 9.04 16.12
CA ARG A 220 -6.95 10.42 16.57
C ARG A 220 -7.13 10.47 18.07
N ILE A 221 -6.51 11.46 18.71
CA ILE A 221 -6.65 11.77 20.12
C ILE A 221 -7.10 13.23 20.24
N ASP A 222 -8.32 13.44 20.70
CA ASP A 222 -8.84 14.78 20.97
C ASP A 222 -8.46 15.19 22.40
N THR A 223 -7.58 16.17 22.52
CA THR A 223 -7.08 16.65 23.81
C THR A 223 -8.12 17.43 24.62
N ALA A 224 -9.23 17.84 23.98
CA ALA A 224 -10.31 18.54 24.67
C ALA A 224 -11.13 17.61 25.59
N HIS A 225 -10.95 16.29 25.47
CA HIS A 225 -11.69 15.32 26.27
C HIS A 225 -11.33 15.44 27.77
N GLU A 226 -12.34 15.48 28.62
CA GLU A 226 -12.21 15.75 30.07
C GLU A 226 -11.29 14.76 30.82
N ILE A 227 -11.15 13.54 30.33
CA ILE A 227 -10.30 12.52 30.95
C ILE A 227 -8.81 12.94 30.97
N PHE A 228 -8.36 13.72 29.97
CA PHE A 228 -6.97 14.20 29.94
C PHE A 228 -6.73 15.37 30.91
N LYS A 229 -7.78 16.13 31.22
CA LYS A 229 -7.72 17.21 32.24
C LYS A 229 -7.64 16.63 33.63
N SER A 230 -8.33 15.53 33.91
CA SER A 230 -8.42 14.90 35.21
C SER A 230 -7.24 13.97 35.55
N ARG A 231 -6.48 13.52 34.53
CA ARG A 231 -5.36 12.57 34.71
C ARG A 231 -4.13 13.04 33.95
N PRO A 232 -3.28 13.92 34.56
CA PRO A 232 -2.00 14.32 33.99
C PRO A 232 -1.14 13.09 33.67
N GLY A 233 -0.52 13.03 32.49
CA GLY A 233 0.32 11.91 32.06
C GLY A 233 -0.42 10.79 31.30
N LEU A 234 -1.76 10.70 31.38
CA LEU A 234 -2.52 9.68 30.62
C LEU A 234 -2.36 9.88 29.11
N LEU A 235 -2.34 11.13 28.64
CA LEU A 235 -2.15 11.43 27.21
C LEU A 235 -0.80 10.93 26.73
N GLU A 236 0.27 11.21 27.45
CA GLU A 236 1.62 10.76 27.11
C GLU A 236 1.73 9.24 27.09
N SER A 237 1.17 8.57 28.11
CA SER A 237 1.15 7.11 28.18
C SER A 237 0.41 6.48 27.00
N LEU A 238 -0.75 7.04 26.62
CA LEU A 238 -1.53 6.56 25.47
C LEU A 238 -0.79 6.80 24.14
N VAL A 239 -0.16 7.95 23.98
CA VAL A 239 0.63 8.26 22.79
C VAL A 239 1.79 7.29 22.65
N ASN A 240 2.56 7.06 23.71
CA ASN A 240 3.69 6.14 23.70
C ASN A 240 3.26 4.71 23.38
N LEU A 241 2.16 4.23 23.97
CA LEU A 241 1.61 2.92 23.68
C LEU A 241 1.22 2.76 22.20
N LYS A 242 0.63 3.81 21.59
CA LYS A 242 0.28 3.80 20.17
C LYS A 242 1.51 3.79 19.26
N ILE A 243 2.53 4.58 19.62
CA ILE A 243 3.80 4.63 18.88
C ILE A 243 4.51 3.27 18.93
N GLU A 244 4.59 2.64 20.10
CA GLU A 244 5.15 1.30 20.26
C GLU A 244 4.38 0.24 19.48
N ALA A 245 3.06 0.40 19.40
CA ALA A 245 2.22 -0.44 18.55
C ALA A 245 2.40 -0.16 17.03
N GLY A 246 3.23 0.82 16.63
CA GLY A 246 3.48 1.20 15.24
C GLY A 246 2.42 2.12 14.64
N VAL A 247 1.49 2.65 15.43
CA VAL A 247 0.40 3.52 14.98
C VAL A 247 0.86 4.97 14.95
N LEU A 248 0.40 5.74 13.96
CA LEU A 248 0.57 7.19 13.90
C LEU A 248 -0.51 7.85 14.78
N ALA A 249 -0.10 8.32 15.96
CA ALA A 249 -0.97 9.04 16.88
C ALA A 249 -1.17 10.50 16.40
N LEU A 250 -2.42 10.89 16.16
CA LEU A 250 -2.80 12.25 15.74
C LEU A 250 -3.35 13.00 16.95
N ILE A 251 -2.59 13.92 17.50
CA ILE A 251 -3.09 14.88 18.49
C ILE A 251 -3.69 16.07 17.76
N VAL A 252 -4.96 16.36 18.01
CA VAL A 252 -5.71 17.38 17.31
C VAL A 252 -6.13 18.49 18.26
N VAL A 253 -5.77 19.71 17.90
CA VAL A 253 -6.24 20.94 18.53
C VAL A 253 -7.02 21.74 17.49
N ALA A 254 -8.34 21.62 17.48
CA ALA A 254 -9.17 22.38 16.56
C ALA A 254 -9.16 23.88 16.90
N SER A 255 -9.00 24.73 15.90
CA SER A 255 -9.07 26.18 16.01
C SER A 255 -9.74 26.76 14.76
N ASP A 256 -10.30 27.96 14.86
CA ASP A 256 -10.91 28.67 13.74
C ASP A 256 -9.89 29.43 12.88
N SER A 257 -8.60 29.19 13.13
CA SER A 257 -7.52 29.87 12.42
C SER A 257 -7.26 29.24 11.05
N ASP A 258 -7.05 30.07 10.03
CA ASP A 258 -6.57 29.65 8.70
C ASP A 258 -5.10 29.21 8.72
N LYS A 259 -4.46 29.25 9.88
CA LYS A 259 -3.10 28.80 10.07
C LYS A 259 -3.08 27.35 10.52
N LEU A 260 -2.42 26.48 9.75
CA LEU A 260 -2.10 25.13 10.15
C LEU A 260 -0.73 25.10 10.84
N ILE A 261 -0.68 24.60 12.05
CA ILE A 261 0.57 24.27 12.74
C ILE A 261 0.62 22.74 12.84
N ALA A 262 1.70 22.15 12.37
CA ALA A 262 1.93 20.72 12.46
C ALA A 262 3.30 20.44 13.03
N ARG A 263 3.37 19.48 13.98
CA ARG A 263 4.61 19.03 14.61
C ARG A 263 4.69 17.52 14.56
N ALA A 264 5.84 17.00 14.14
CA ALA A 264 6.16 15.58 14.16
C ALA A 264 7.58 15.38 14.68
N ASN A 265 7.74 14.67 15.79
CA ASN A 265 8.99 14.55 16.52
C ASN A 265 9.62 15.96 16.77
N ASN A 266 10.88 16.15 16.36
CA ASN A 266 11.60 17.42 16.49
C ASN A 266 11.36 18.41 15.33
N HIS A 267 10.44 18.12 14.43
CA HIS A 267 10.14 18.94 13.25
C HIS A 267 8.80 19.64 13.38
N GLN A 268 8.75 20.90 12.99
CA GLN A 268 7.53 21.71 13.02
C GLN A 268 7.41 22.50 11.71
N ILE A 269 6.17 22.65 11.24
CA ILE A 269 5.81 23.56 10.15
C ILE A 269 4.63 24.42 10.57
N ALA A 270 4.55 25.62 10.01
CA ALA A 270 3.41 26.51 10.14
C ALA A 270 3.08 27.08 8.76
N LEU A 271 1.85 26.92 8.31
CA LEU A 271 1.38 27.28 6.97
C LEU A 271 0.12 28.15 7.05
N GLN A 272 0.04 29.20 6.23
CA GLN A 272 -1.23 29.84 5.89
C GLN A 272 -1.89 28.97 4.82
N VAL A 273 -3.03 28.35 5.14
CA VAL A 273 -3.65 27.37 4.26
C VAL A 273 -4.72 28.04 3.42
N LYS A 274 -4.40 28.26 2.15
CA LYS A 274 -5.36 28.62 1.10
C LYS A 274 -5.82 27.41 0.30
N ASP A 275 -4.96 26.38 0.19
CA ASP A 275 -5.19 25.17 -0.58
C ASP A 275 -4.90 23.93 0.29
N PRO A 276 -5.89 23.06 0.50
CA PRO A 276 -5.73 21.82 1.26
C PRO A 276 -4.66 20.87 0.71
N LEU A 277 -4.47 20.81 -0.61
CA LEU A 277 -3.48 19.91 -1.24
C LEU A 277 -2.05 20.31 -0.89
N LEU A 278 -1.77 21.62 -0.82
CA LEU A 278 -0.47 22.10 -0.37
C LEU A 278 -0.20 21.74 1.11
N ALA A 279 -1.24 21.80 1.95
CA ALA A 279 -1.12 21.39 3.34
C ALA A 279 -0.82 19.89 3.47
N ILE A 280 -1.52 19.04 2.73
CA ILE A 280 -1.30 17.59 2.69
C ILE A 280 0.13 17.26 2.23
N SER A 281 0.60 17.89 1.14
CA SER A 281 1.97 17.71 0.65
C SER A 281 3.02 18.12 1.69
N ALA A 282 2.78 19.23 2.39
CA ALA A 282 3.69 19.69 3.45
C ALA A 282 3.72 18.74 4.66
N ILE A 283 2.58 18.17 5.05
CA ILE A 283 2.49 17.16 6.11
C ILE A 283 3.24 15.90 5.72
N ASN A 284 3.08 15.39 4.50
CA ASN A 284 3.82 14.21 4.04
C ASN A 284 5.34 14.45 4.08
N LYS A 285 5.80 15.64 3.67
CA LYS A 285 7.22 16.03 3.78
C LYS A 285 7.69 16.11 5.24
N LEU A 286 6.85 16.63 6.12
CA LEU A 286 7.13 16.69 7.55
C LEU A 286 7.31 15.29 8.15
N LEU A 287 6.37 14.38 7.87
CA LEU A 287 6.41 12.99 8.35
C LEU A 287 7.61 12.21 7.78
N ALA A 288 7.98 12.46 6.53
CA ALA A 288 9.17 11.89 5.95
C ALA A 288 10.46 12.39 6.62
N ARG A 289 10.56 13.69 6.93
CA ARG A 289 11.68 14.27 7.69
C ARG A 289 11.76 13.74 9.11
N ALA A 290 10.61 13.49 9.73
CA ALA A 290 10.51 12.91 11.07
C ALA A 290 10.82 11.39 11.09
N GLY A 291 11.06 10.76 9.94
CA GLY A 291 11.35 9.32 9.82
C GLY A 291 10.13 8.42 10.06
N ILE A 292 8.92 8.99 10.03
CA ILE A 292 7.65 8.26 10.23
C ILE A 292 7.18 7.65 8.92
N LEU A 293 7.11 8.45 7.86
CA LEU A 293 6.87 7.99 6.49
C LEU A 293 8.21 7.81 5.75
N PRO A 294 8.28 6.92 4.76
CA PRO A 294 9.44 6.85 3.89
C PRO A 294 9.62 8.19 3.17
N ALA A 295 10.88 8.63 3.01
CA ALA A 295 11.19 9.81 2.22
C ALA A 295 10.68 9.60 0.78
N ALA A 296 9.97 10.58 0.22
CA ALA A 296 9.70 10.58 -1.20
C ALA A 296 11.05 10.54 -1.94
N ASN A 297 11.26 9.52 -2.75
CA ASN A 297 12.50 9.35 -3.52
C ASN A 297 12.68 10.60 -4.37
N LYS A 298 13.68 11.44 -4.03
CA LYS A 298 14.23 12.36 -4.99
C LYS A 298 14.93 11.47 -6.01
N GLY A 299 14.33 11.36 -7.22
CA GLY A 299 14.96 10.66 -8.31
C GLY A 299 16.43 11.03 -8.36
N GLY A 300 17.29 10.02 -8.22
CA GLY A 300 18.71 10.19 -8.33
C GLY A 300 19.02 10.76 -9.71
N ALA A 301 19.54 11.97 -9.74
CA ALA A 301 20.34 12.46 -10.82
C ALA A 301 21.73 11.80 -10.64
N GLU A 302 21.99 10.79 -11.43
CA GLU A 302 23.31 10.39 -11.94
C GLU A 302 23.11 9.64 -13.25
#